data_c148d3caaf985d851cb65e257fb1caf4
#
_entry.id   c148d3caaf985d851cb65e257fb1caf4
#
_cell.length_a   1.000
_cell.length_b   1.000
_cell.length_c   1.000
_cell.angle_alpha   90.00
_cell.angle_beta   90.00
_cell.angle_gamma   90.00
#
_symmetry.space_group_name_H-M   'P 1'
#
loop_
_entity.id
_entity.type
_entity.pdbx_description
1 polymer ?
#
loop_
_entity_poly.entity_id
_entity_poly.type
_entity_poly.pdbx_seq_one_letter_code
_entity_poly.pdbx_strand_id
1 'polypeptide(L)'
;MDYLQGFEAHLRSKDRSENTVSCYIRDVLQFMAWYRGKTEYGLDKWIELDGVEYKKVLQSTNQAILTINRKIASVNVFAQWMHQQGYIKEEIHIEAIRNKDVRQYKGLEDTDLWKLRNEIHRTGNRMHICMIELLLGTGIRVSELVGIKLKDIEISERKGILKVLGKGNSFRTIPLNKDVRKAITRYLEVRPQVESEYLCIGQRGALERNAVNLILNKYGNRINVKVTPHMLRHTLGYKLVKTTPLTTIQQILGHDHVATTNIYTLTTQQDMAEALANIEW
;
A
#
# COMPACT_ATOMS: atom_id res chain seq x y z
N MET A 1 -18.04 -22.23 21.46
CA MET A 1 -18.15 -20.76 21.26
C MET A 1 -17.45 -20.40 19.97
N ASP A 2 -18.09 -19.57 19.17
CA ASP A 2 -17.46 -19.09 17.93
C ASP A 2 -16.66 -17.81 18.22
N TYR A 3 -15.42 -18.01 18.70
CA TYR A 3 -14.51 -16.91 19.01
C TYR A 3 -14.24 -16.01 17.78
N LEU A 4 -14.34 -16.55 16.56
CA LEU A 4 -14.08 -15.78 15.36
C LEU A 4 -15.14 -14.73 15.08
N GLN A 5 -16.42 -15.05 15.24
CA GLN A 5 -17.50 -14.08 15.04
C GLN A 5 -17.39 -12.92 16.05
N GLY A 6 -17.13 -13.23 17.32
CA GLY A 6 -16.91 -12.22 18.35
C GLY A 6 -15.69 -11.34 18.08
N PHE A 7 -14.59 -11.92 17.62
CA PHE A 7 -13.38 -11.20 17.25
C PHE A 7 -13.57 -10.32 16.00
N GLU A 8 -14.28 -10.84 14.99
CA GLU A 8 -14.62 -10.05 13.80
C GLU A 8 -15.46 -8.83 14.16
N ALA A 9 -16.51 -9.01 15.00
CA ALA A 9 -17.33 -7.90 15.49
C ALA A 9 -16.48 -6.88 16.26
N HIS A 10 -15.55 -7.34 17.11
CA HIS A 10 -14.61 -6.48 17.81
C HIS A 10 -13.72 -5.68 16.86
N LEU A 11 -13.16 -6.29 15.81
CA LEU A 11 -12.33 -5.59 14.83
C LEU A 11 -13.14 -4.51 14.08
N ARG A 12 -14.40 -4.79 13.74
CA ARG A 12 -15.31 -3.83 13.10
C ARG A 12 -15.68 -2.67 14.03
N SER A 13 -15.90 -2.93 15.34
CA SER A 13 -16.15 -1.89 16.32
C SER A 13 -14.98 -0.94 16.57
N LYS A 14 -13.76 -1.35 16.18
CA LYS A 14 -12.54 -0.52 16.22
C LYS A 14 -12.25 0.21 14.89
N ASP A 15 -13.24 0.36 14.01
CA ASP A 15 -13.14 1.02 12.70
C ASP A 15 -11.99 0.51 11.83
N ARG A 16 -11.66 -0.81 11.95
CA ARG A 16 -10.67 -1.43 11.09
C ARG A 16 -11.23 -1.58 9.67
N SER A 17 -10.37 -1.32 8.65
CA SER A 17 -10.79 -1.51 7.26
C SER A 17 -11.15 -2.99 7.00
N GLU A 18 -12.10 -3.25 6.09
CA GLU A 18 -12.52 -4.60 5.68
C GLU A 18 -11.33 -5.48 5.28
N ASN A 19 -10.33 -4.90 4.61
CA ASN A 19 -9.11 -5.62 4.25
C ASN A 19 -8.29 -6.01 5.47
N THR A 20 -8.22 -5.16 6.50
CA THR A 20 -7.55 -5.46 7.77
C THR A 20 -8.30 -6.56 8.50
N VAL A 21 -9.63 -6.46 8.61
CA VAL A 21 -10.48 -7.48 9.23
C VAL A 21 -10.26 -8.83 8.55
N SER A 22 -10.41 -8.89 7.22
CA SER A 22 -10.22 -10.13 6.45
C SER A 22 -8.82 -10.73 6.59
N CYS A 23 -7.78 -9.90 6.66
CA CYS A 23 -6.41 -10.36 6.90
C CYS A 23 -6.25 -10.94 8.30
N TYR A 24 -6.75 -10.26 9.33
CA TYR A 24 -6.64 -10.71 10.72
C TYR A 24 -7.40 -12.01 10.95
N ILE A 25 -8.63 -12.11 10.46
CA ILE A 25 -9.43 -13.33 10.55
C ILE A 25 -8.72 -14.51 9.89
N ARG A 26 -8.15 -14.33 8.70
CA ARG A 26 -7.40 -15.39 8.01
C ARG A 26 -6.17 -15.85 8.79
N ASP A 27 -5.43 -14.90 9.35
CA ASP A 27 -4.23 -15.21 10.13
C ASP A 27 -4.57 -15.94 11.43
N VAL A 28 -5.64 -15.52 12.11
CA VAL A 28 -6.15 -16.17 13.32
C VAL A 28 -6.71 -17.55 13.01
N LEU A 29 -7.43 -17.74 11.91
CA LEU A 29 -7.88 -19.06 11.44
C LEU A 29 -6.70 -20.01 11.25
N GLN A 30 -5.59 -19.54 10.67
CA GLN A 30 -4.39 -20.33 10.49
C GLN A 30 -3.77 -20.73 11.85
N PHE A 31 -3.71 -19.81 12.81
CA PHE A 31 -3.26 -20.08 14.16
C PHE A 31 -4.16 -21.11 14.85
N MET A 32 -5.48 -20.94 14.81
CA MET A 32 -6.44 -21.87 15.41
C MET A 32 -6.35 -23.27 14.82
N ALA A 33 -6.17 -23.39 13.51
CA ALA A 33 -5.99 -24.68 12.83
C ALA A 33 -4.70 -25.37 13.31
N TRP A 34 -3.60 -24.63 13.43
CA TRP A 34 -2.35 -25.15 13.99
C TRP A 34 -2.51 -25.58 15.44
N TYR A 35 -3.13 -24.74 16.29
CA TYR A 35 -3.33 -25.04 17.71
C TYR A 35 -4.16 -26.31 17.92
N ARG A 36 -5.26 -26.49 17.18
CA ARG A 36 -6.07 -27.71 17.21
C ARG A 36 -5.33 -28.95 16.73
N GLY A 37 -4.41 -28.83 15.80
CA GLY A 37 -3.58 -29.93 15.34
C GLY A 37 -2.47 -30.31 16.32
N LYS A 38 -2.11 -29.38 17.23
CA LYS A 38 -1.07 -29.60 18.26
C LYS A 38 -1.62 -30.22 19.54
N THR A 39 -2.83 -29.86 19.95
CA THR A 39 -3.39 -30.21 21.26
C THR A 39 -4.88 -30.50 21.18
N GLU A 40 -5.35 -31.34 22.09
CA GLU A 40 -6.79 -31.63 22.30
C GLU A 40 -7.47 -30.54 23.17
N TYR A 41 -6.70 -29.62 23.78
CA TYR A 41 -7.25 -28.58 24.62
C TYR A 41 -7.92 -27.47 23.79
N GLY A 42 -8.95 -26.84 24.38
CA GLY A 42 -9.59 -25.66 23.83
C GLY A 42 -8.69 -24.42 23.92
N LEU A 43 -9.02 -23.39 23.16
CA LEU A 43 -8.30 -22.11 23.17
C LEU A 43 -8.32 -21.39 24.54
N ASP A 44 -9.22 -21.77 25.46
CA ASP A 44 -9.24 -21.31 26.84
C ASP A 44 -8.02 -21.76 27.66
N LYS A 45 -7.27 -22.74 27.17
CA LYS A 45 -6.01 -23.23 27.74
C LYS A 45 -4.76 -22.73 27.03
N TRP A 46 -4.92 -21.84 26.06
CA TRP A 46 -3.79 -21.25 25.37
C TRP A 46 -2.90 -20.46 26.33
N ILE A 47 -1.58 -20.70 26.24
CA ILE A 47 -0.53 -20.07 27.04
C ILE A 47 0.52 -19.43 26.12
N GLU A 48 1.39 -18.59 26.68
CA GLU A 48 2.42 -17.87 25.91
C GLU A 48 3.37 -18.82 25.16
N LEU A 49 3.70 -19.98 25.76
CA LEU A 49 4.56 -20.99 25.13
C LEU A 49 4.01 -21.46 23.79
N ASP A 50 2.71 -21.64 23.66
CA ASP A 50 2.07 -22.01 22.39
C ASP A 50 2.28 -20.93 21.32
N GLY A 51 2.24 -19.67 21.72
CA GLY A 51 2.53 -18.53 20.83
C GLY A 51 3.99 -18.55 20.34
N VAL A 52 4.94 -18.86 21.23
CA VAL A 52 6.36 -19.01 20.90
C VAL A 52 6.57 -20.17 19.92
N GLU A 53 5.89 -21.30 20.15
CA GLU A 53 5.98 -22.47 19.26
C GLU A 53 5.35 -22.17 17.88
N TYR A 54 4.21 -21.48 17.84
CA TYR A 54 3.62 -21.05 16.58
C TYR A 54 4.57 -20.14 15.79
N LYS A 55 5.26 -19.22 16.48
CA LYS A 55 6.30 -18.38 15.85
C LYS A 55 7.41 -19.24 15.25
N LYS A 56 7.90 -20.29 15.95
CA LYS A 56 8.91 -21.22 15.41
C LYS A 56 8.40 -21.94 14.16
N VAL A 57 7.14 -22.38 14.17
CA VAL A 57 6.51 -22.99 12.99
C VAL A 57 6.44 -22.01 11.84
N LEU A 58 6.04 -20.76 12.06
CA LEU A 58 6.06 -19.75 11.01
C LEU A 58 7.47 -19.50 10.47
N GLN A 59 8.50 -19.52 11.32
CA GLN A 59 9.90 -19.35 10.91
C GLN A 59 10.43 -20.53 10.07
N SER A 60 9.93 -21.75 10.29
CA SER A 60 10.27 -22.90 9.46
C SER A 60 9.64 -22.88 8.07
N THR A 61 8.66 -21.99 7.85
CA THR A 61 8.06 -21.78 6.53
C THR A 61 8.94 -20.84 5.69
N ASN A 62 8.91 -21.00 4.37
CA ASN A 62 9.65 -20.12 3.45
C ASN A 62 8.92 -18.78 3.23
N GLN A 63 8.46 -18.14 4.32
CA GLN A 63 7.76 -16.86 4.27
C GLN A 63 8.68 -15.69 4.61
N ALA A 64 8.40 -14.53 4.01
CA ALA A 64 9.14 -13.31 4.36
C ALA A 64 8.89 -12.89 5.83
N ILE A 65 9.92 -12.42 6.53
CA ILE A 65 9.84 -11.97 7.93
C ILE A 65 8.68 -11.00 8.16
N LEU A 66 8.44 -10.06 7.24
CA LEU A 66 7.31 -9.13 7.35
C LEU A 66 5.94 -9.84 7.32
N THR A 67 5.82 -10.92 6.56
CA THR A 67 4.59 -11.73 6.53
C THR A 67 4.40 -12.47 7.85
N ILE A 68 5.47 -13.03 8.40
CA ILE A 68 5.46 -13.69 9.71
C ILE A 68 5.09 -12.68 10.80
N ASN A 69 5.74 -11.52 10.83
CA ASN A 69 5.46 -10.47 11.83
C ASN A 69 4.02 -9.94 11.72
N ARG A 70 3.45 -9.83 10.51
CA ARG A 70 2.04 -9.48 10.34
C ARG A 70 1.11 -10.53 10.97
N LYS A 71 1.39 -11.83 10.76
CA LYS A 71 0.63 -12.93 11.37
C LYS A 71 0.73 -12.91 12.89
N ILE A 72 1.93 -12.71 13.42
CA ILE A 72 2.15 -12.56 14.87
C ILE A 72 1.34 -11.39 15.41
N ALA A 73 1.34 -10.23 14.73
CA ALA A 73 0.56 -9.08 15.14
C ALA A 73 -0.96 -9.38 15.15
N SER A 74 -1.47 -10.12 14.16
CA SER A 74 -2.87 -10.53 14.10
C SER A 74 -3.23 -11.44 15.29
N VAL A 75 -2.34 -12.40 15.62
CA VAL A 75 -2.52 -13.33 16.75
C VAL A 75 -2.42 -12.58 18.09
N ASN A 76 -1.52 -11.62 18.24
CA ASN A 76 -1.43 -10.80 19.45
C ASN A 76 -2.71 -9.99 19.70
N VAL A 77 -3.29 -9.38 18.65
CA VAL A 77 -4.57 -8.66 18.78
C VAL A 77 -5.71 -9.62 19.16
N PHE A 78 -5.70 -10.84 18.65
CA PHE A 78 -6.66 -11.86 19.03
C PHE A 78 -6.47 -12.31 20.49
N ALA A 79 -5.22 -12.54 20.94
CA ALA A 79 -4.90 -12.88 22.31
C ALA A 79 -5.36 -11.79 23.29
N GLN A 80 -5.06 -10.55 22.98
CA GLN A 80 -5.50 -9.39 23.78
C GLN A 80 -7.03 -9.35 23.89
N TRP A 81 -7.74 -9.57 22.79
CA TRP A 81 -9.21 -9.63 22.81
C TRP A 81 -9.70 -10.81 23.63
N MET A 82 -9.13 -12.01 23.48
CA MET A 82 -9.49 -13.21 24.28
C MET A 82 -9.31 -12.95 25.78
N HIS A 83 -8.22 -12.31 26.18
CA HIS A 83 -7.97 -11.94 27.57
C HIS A 83 -8.97 -10.90 28.07
N GLN A 84 -9.26 -9.85 27.31
CA GLN A 84 -10.25 -8.83 27.67
C GLN A 84 -11.68 -9.39 27.83
N GLN A 85 -12.01 -10.46 27.10
CA GLN A 85 -13.30 -11.14 27.23
C GLN A 85 -13.30 -12.20 28.34
N GLY A 86 -12.18 -12.43 29.04
CA GLY A 86 -12.03 -13.44 30.08
C GLY A 86 -12.00 -14.88 29.55
N TYR A 87 -11.76 -15.08 28.25
CA TYR A 87 -11.65 -16.41 27.64
C TYR A 87 -10.33 -17.09 27.96
N ILE A 88 -9.25 -16.32 28.13
CA ILE A 88 -7.95 -16.79 28.63
C ILE A 88 -7.56 -16.01 29.87
N LYS A 89 -6.80 -16.65 30.77
CA LYS A 89 -6.45 -16.08 32.09
C LYS A 89 -5.27 -15.09 32.01
N GLU A 90 -4.32 -15.37 31.14
CA GLU A 90 -3.06 -14.63 31.04
C GLU A 90 -3.03 -13.78 29.78
N GLU A 91 -2.41 -12.62 29.87
CA GLU A 91 -2.11 -11.81 28.71
C GLU A 91 -0.96 -12.45 27.93
N ILE A 92 -1.21 -12.80 26.68
CA ILE A 92 -0.23 -13.47 25.82
C ILE A 92 0.31 -12.46 24.81
N HIS A 93 1.64 -12.37 24.75
CA HIS A 93 2.33 -11.53 23.78
C HIS A 93 3.47 -12.29 23.09
N ILE A 94 3.39 -12.37 21.78
CA ILE A 94 4.40 -13.01 20.95
C ILE A 94 5.31 -11.93 20.38
N GLU A 95 6.59 -11.96 20.71
CA GLU A 95 7.56 -11.00 20.18
C GLU A 95 7.75 -11.16 18.66
N ALA A 96 7.71 -10.04 17.95
CA ALA A 96 8.04 -9.99 16.53
C ALA A 96 9.51 -10.40 16.27
N ILE A 97 9.77 -10.94 15.09
CA ILE A 97 11.13 -11.23 14.64
C ILE A 97 11.81 -9.91 14.27
N ARG A 98 12.98 -9.66 14.86
CA ARG A 98 13.80 -8.49 14.50
C ARG A 98 14.23 -8.62 13.03
N ASN A 99 13.77 -7.68 12.22
CA ASN A 99 14.23 -7.60 10.84
C ASN A 99 15.42 -6.63 10.79
N LYS A 100 16.61 -7.18 10.52
CA LYS A 100 17.83 -6.38 10.33
C LYS A 100 17.94 -5.81 8.91
N ASP A 101 17.19 -6.36 7.97
CA ASP A 101 17.19 -5.90 6.60
C ASP A 101 16.34 -4.63 6.47
N VAL A 102 16.99 -3.50 6.42
CA VAL A 102 16.38 -2.25 5.97
C VAL A 102 16.09 -2.42 4.48
N ARG A 103 14.86 -2.83 4.13
CA ARG A 103 14.46 -2.88 2.73
C ARG A 103 14.56 -1.48 2.15
N GLN A 104 15.55 -1.25 1.32
CA GLN A 104 15.54 -0.10 0.44
C GLN A 104 14.38 -0.30 -0.56
N TYR A 105 13.31 0.45 -0.37
CA TYR A 105 12.25 0.52 -1.35
C TYR A 105 12.78 1.30 -2.53
N LYS A 106 13.24 0.62 -3.58
CA LYS A 106 13.72 1.29 -4.78
C LYS A 106 12.55 1.76 -5.64
N GLY A 107 12.57 3.03 -6.04
CA GLY A 107 11.79 3.50 -7.18
C GLY A 107 12.35 2.93 -8.48
N LEU A 108 11.76 3.32 -9.60
CA LEU A 108 12.34 3.05 -10.93
C LEU A 108 13.50 4.01 -11.17
N GLU A 109 14.59 3.49 -11.71
CA GLU A 109 15.68 4.30 -12.25
C GLU A 109 15.17 5.15 -13.43
N ASP A 110 15.81 6.28 -13.70
CA ASP A 110 15.35 7.21 -14.74
C ASP A 110 15.29 6.57 -16.13
N THR A 111 16.23 5.68 -16.45
CA THR A 111 16.26 4.91 -17.70
C THR A 111 15.04 3.99 -17.83
N ASP A 112 14.67 3.29 -16.77
CA ASP A 112 13.54 2.36 -16.77
C ASP A 112 12.20 3.10 -16.74
N LEU A 113 12.13 4.23 -16.04
CA LEU A 113 10.99 5.13 -16.09
C LEU A 113 10.77 5.66 -17.51
N TRP A 114 11.84 6.05 -18.20
CA TRP A 114 11.77 6.51 -19.59
C TRP A 114 11.28 5.39 -20.53
N LYS A 115 11.85 4.17 -20.41
CA LYS A 115 11.39 2.99 -21.18
C LYS A 115 9.90 2.70 -20.93
N LEU A 116 9.46 2.75 -19.67
CA LEU A 116 8.07 2.52 -19.31
C LEU A 116 7.15 3.54 -19.96
N ARG A 117 7.44 4.84 -19.83
CA ARG A 117 6.63 5.90 -20.44
C ARG A 117 6.57 5.77 -21.96
N ASN A 118 7.69 5.51 -22.62
CA ASN A 118 7.73 5.30 -24.07
C ASN A 118 6.90 4.10 -24.51
N GLU A 119 7.02 2.97 -23.82
CA GLU A 119 6.27 1.76 -24.18
C GLU A 119 4.76 1.97 -24.02
N ILE A 120 4.32 2.67 -22.97
CA ILE A 120 2.91 2.97 -22.75
C ILE A 120 2.39 3.90 -23.84
N HIS A 121 3.11 4.97 -24.13
CA HIS A 121 2.73 5.93 -25.18
C HIS A 121 2.71 5.28 -26.57
N ARG A 122 3.64 4.36 -26.85
CA ARG A 122 3.68 3.60 -28.10
C ARG A 122 2.41 2.76 -28.34
N THR A 123 1.78 2.24 -27.27
CA THR A 123 0.54 1.47 -27.41
C THR A 123 -0.69 2.33 -27.71
N GLY A 124 -0.66 3.63 -27.51
CA GLY A 124 -1.76 4.56 -27.74
C GLY A 124 -2.99 4.34 -26.85
N ASN A 125 -2.94 3.42 -25.88
CA ASN A 125 -4.09 3.17 -24.98
C ASN A 125 -4.25 4.34 -24.01
N ARG A 126 -5.20 5.24 -24.28
CA ARG A 126 -5.39 6.48 -23.52
C ARG A 126 -5.75 6.26 -22.05
N MET A 127 -6.48 5.16 -21.71
CA MET A 127 -6.77 4.82 -20.31
C MET A 127 -5.50 4.41 -19.56
N HIS A 128 -4.67 3.56 -20.17
CA HIS A 128 -3.41 3.12 -19.55
C HIS A 128 -2.44 4.28 -19.37
N ILE A 129 -2.36 5.18 -20.35
CA ILE A 129 -1.56 6.42 -20.27
C ILE A 129 -2.06 7.27 -19.10
N CYS A 130 -3.37 7.54 -19.02
CA CYS A 130 -3.98 8.31 -17.96
C CYS A 130 -3.69 7.71 -16.57
N MET A 131 -3.91 6.41 -16.42
CA MET A 131 -3.69 5.68 -15.17
C MET A 131 -2.23 5.80 -14.69
N ILE A 132 -1.27 5.64 -15.58
CA ILE A 132 0.16 5.62 -15.23
C ILE A 132 0.68 7.03 -14.98
N GLU A 133 0.27 8.01 -15.78
CA GLU A 133 0.61 9.41 -15.53
C GLU A 133 0.00 9.91 -14.21
N LEU A 134 -1.21 9.48 -13.84
CA LEU A 134 -1.78 9.75 -12.51
C LEU A 134 -0.92 9.16 -11.40
N LEU A 135 -0.55 7.88 -11.48
CA LEU A 135 0.30 7.24 -10.46
C LEU A 135 1.65 7.93 -10.31
N LEU A 136 2.30 8.26 -11.43
CA LEU A 136 3.61 8.91 -11.46
C LEU A 136 3.55 10.38 -11.01
N GLY A 137 2.55 11.13 -11.47
CA GLY A 137 2.50 12.57 -11.26
C GLY A 137 1.85 13.01 -9.96
N THR A 138 1.13 12.09 -9.27
CA THR A 138 0.44 12.39 -8.01
C THR A 138 0.86 11.49 -6.85
N GLY A 139 1.47 10.34 -7.14
CA GLY A 139 1.87 9.36 -6.14
C GLY A 139 0.71 8.74 -5.35
N ILE A 140 -0.52 8.77 -5.86
CA ILE A 140 -1.67 8.17 -5.21
C ILE A 140 -1.51 6.65 -5.09
N ARG A 141 -2.19 6.06 -4.10
CA ARG A 141 -2.24 4.60 -3.92
C ARG A 141 -3.12 3.98 -5.01
N VAL A 142 -2.87 2.70 -5.34
CA VAL A 142 -3.71 1.98 -6.32
C VAL A 142 -5.18 1.95 -5.93
N SER A 143 -5.49 1.86 -4.63
CA SER A 143 -6.87 1.92 -4.13
C SER A 143 -7.51 3.29 -4.33
N GLU A 144 -6.72 4.36 -4.22
CA GLU A 144 -7.16 5.72 -4.47
C GLU A 144 -7.39 5.94 -5.96
N LEU A 145 -6.47 5.45 -6.82
CA LEU A 145 -6.62 5.53 -8.29
C LEU A 145 -7.94 4.92 -8.78
N VAL A 146 -8.25 3.69 -8.36
CA VAL A 146 -9.48 3.01 -8.82
C VAL A 146 -10.75 3.64 -8.23
N GLY A 147 -10.63 4.36 -7.13
CA GLY A 147 -11.71 5.07 -6.47
C GLY A 147 -11.96 6.49 -6.99
N ILE A 148 -11.13 7.02 -7.91
CA ILE A 148 -11.33 8.38 -8.45
C ILE A 148 -12.65 8.45 -9.21
N LYS A 149 -13.47 9.42 -8.84
CA LYS A 149 -14.71 9.76 -9.54
C LYS A 149 -14.52 10.96 -10.43
N LEU A 150 -15.33 11.10 -11.47
CA LEU A 150 -15.28 12.24 -12.38
C LEU A 150 -15.42 13.58 -11.65
N LYS A 151 -16.27 13.66 -10.63
CA LYS A 151 -16.47 14.85 -9.80
C LYS A 151 -15.29 15.24 -8.92
N ASP A 152 -14.33 14.32 -8.72
CA ASP A 152 -13.14 14.56 -7.90
C ASP A 152 -12.03 15.26 -8.67
N ILE A 153 -12.24 15.51 -9.98
CA ILE A 153 -11.27 16.07 -10.90
C ILE A 153 -11.79 17.41 -11.42
N GLU A 154 -11.00 18.43 -11.21
CA GLU A 154 -11.23 19.76 -11.80
C GLU A 154 -10.03 20.09 -12.69
N ILE A 155 -10.26 20.29 -13.99
CA ILE A 155 -9.21 20.62 -14.97
C ILE A 155 -9.60 21.84 -15.76
N SER A 156 -8.69 22.81 -15.83
CA SER A 156 -8.72 23.92 -16.76
C SER A 156 -7.45 23.88 -17.63
N GLU A 157 -7.35 24.80 -18.59
CA GLU A 157 -6.20 24.88 -19.49
C GLU A 157 -4.86 24.97 -18.74
N ARG A 158 -4.79 25.79 -17.68
CA ARG A 158 -3.55 26.04 -16.94
C ARG A 158 -3.45 25.34 -15.58
N LYS A 159 -4.55 24.98 -14.97
CA LYS A 159 -4.61 24.42 -13.62
C LYS A 159 -5.44 23.15 -13.59
N GLY A 160 -5.16 22.29 -12.63
CA GLY A 160 -5.99 21.13 -12.34
C GLY A 160 -5.75 20.65 -10.93
N ILE A 161 -6.76 20.09 -10.33
CA ILE A 161 -6.73 19.50 -9.01
C ILE A 161 -7.43 18.14 -9.01
N LEU A 162 -6.94 17.25 -8.17
CA LEU A 162 -7.54 15.97 -7.87
C LEU A 162 -7.84 15.91 -6.37
N LYS A 163 -9.11 15.65 -6.01
CA LYS A 163 -9.52 15.35 -4.64
C LYS A 163 -9.42 13.85 -4.40
N VAL A 164 -8.65 13.44 -3.40
CA VAL A 164 -8.40 12.03 -3.08
C VAL A 164 -8.93 11.72 -1.71
N LEU A 165 -9.76 10.68 -1.61
CA LEU A 165 -10.23 10.16 -0.34
C LEU A 165 -9.13 9.30 0.31
N GLY A 166 -8.63 9.76 1.46
CA GLY A 166 -7.63 9.06 2.27
C GLY A 166 -8.24 8.15 3.33
N LYS A 167 -7.41 7.69 4.24
CA LYS A 167 -7.83 6.87 5.38
C LYS A 167 -8.66 7.71 6.35
N GLY A 168 -9.68 7.09 6.98
CA GLY A 168 -10.53 7.78 7.97
C GLY A 168 -11.42 8.86 7.36
N ASN A 169 -11.82 8.69 6.09
CA ASN A 169 -12.70 9.63 5.38
C ASN A 169 -12.12 11.06 5.22
N SER A 170 -10.81 11.22 5.37
CA SER A 170 -10.13 12.49 5.14
C SER A 170 -9.89 12.71 3.65
N PHE A 171 -10.04 13.95 3.18
CA PHE A 171 -9.75 14.33 1.81
C PHE A 171 -8.45 15.10 1.74
N ARG A 172 -7.65 14.83 0.71
CA ARG A 172 -6.53 15.70 0.33
C ARG A 172 -6.66 16.13 -1.13
N THR A 173 -6.20 17.32 -1.40
CA THR A 173 -6.21 17.91 -2.74
C THR A 173 -4.79 17.89 -3.30
N ILE A 174 -4.62 17.35 -4.50
CA ILE A 174 -3.33 17.21 -5.18
C ILE A 174 -3.37 18.07 -6.46
N PRO A 175 -2.47 19.05 -6.63
CA PRO A 175 -2.33 19.77 -7.88
C PRO A 175 -1.89 18.84 -9.01
N LEU A 176 -2.49 18.99 -10.18
CA LEU A 176 -2.15 18.19 -11.35
C LEU A 176 -1.16 18.94 -12.26
N ASN A 177 -0.02 18.33 -12.54
CA ASN A 177 0.93 18.86 -13.51
C ASN A 177 0.39 18.77 -14.94
N LYS A 178 1.11 19.37 -15.91
CA LYS A 178 0.69 19.45 -17.30
C LYS A 178 0.47 18.08 -17.95
N ASP A 179 1.37 17.12 -17.68
CA ASP A 179 1.32 15.79 -18.29
C ASP A 179 0.10 14.99 -17.81
N VAL A 180 -0.17 15.04 -16.50
CA VAL A 180 -1.35 14.38 -15.89
C VAL A 180 -2.64 15.00 -16.44
N ARG A 181 -2.76 16.33 -16.49
CA ARG A 181 -3.94 16.99 -17.04
C ARG A 181 -4.19 16.57 -18.49
N LYS A 182 -3.14 16.62 -19.33
CA LYS A 182 -3.20 16.20 -20.73
C LYS A 182 -3.62 14.74 -20.90
N ALA A 183 -3.10 13.84 -20.04
CA ALA A 183 -3.44 12.43 -20.08
C ALA A 183 -4.89 12.18 -19.70
N ILE A 184 -5.40 12.86 -18.65
CA ILE A 184 -6.80 12.76 -18.24
C ILE A 184 -7.72 13.31 -19.36
N THR A 185 -7.47 14.51 -19.87
CA THR A 185 -8.29 15.12 -20.92
C THR A 185 -8.38 14.23 -22.15
N ARG A 186 -7.25 13.70 -22.63
CA ARG A 186 -7.22 12.79 -23.79
C ARG A 186 -7.94 11.47 -23.52
N TYR A 187 -7.92 10.98 -22.29
CA TYR A 187 -8.70 9.79 -21.96
C TYR A 187 -10.18 10.09 -21.90
N LEU A 188 -10.61 11.21 -21.34
CA LEU A 188 -12.02 11.60 -21.28
C LEU A 188 -12.67 11.71 -22.67
N GLU A 189 -11.91 12.08 -23.71
CA GLU A 189 -12.38 12.12 -25.11
C GLU A 189 -12.81 10.74 -25.64
N VAL A 190 -12.24 9.66 -25.12
CA VAL A 190 -12.49 8.27 -25.59
C VAL A 190 -13.03 7.36 -24.48
N ARG A 191 -13.28 7.92 -23.31
CA ARG A 191 -13.83 7.16 -22.19
C ARG A 191 -15.17 6.57 -22.59
N PRO A 192 -15.42 5.26 -22.34
CA PRO A 192 -16.72 4.67 -22.64
C PRO A 192 -17.86 5.45 -22.00
N GLN A 193 -18.92 5.67 -22.74
CA GLN A 193 -20.14 6.30 -22.25
C GLN A 193 -20.98 5.26 -21.52
N VAL A 194 -20.70 5.08 -20.24
CA VAL A 194 -21.41 4.15 -19.35
C VAL A 194 -21.89 4.91 -18.12
N GLU A 195 -22.97 4.46 -17.52
CA GLU A 195 -23.46 4.97 -16.23
C GLU A 195 -22.50 4.59 -15.11
N SER A 196 -21.37 5.26 -15.05
CA SER A 196 -20.39 5.08 -13.99
C SER A 196 -19.74 6.39 -13.64
N GLU A 197 -19.72 6.71 -12.36
CA GLU A 197 -19.07 7.92 -11.83
C GLU A 197 -17.54 7.82 -11.78
N TYR A 198 -16.97 6.60 -11.90
CA TYR A 198 -15.52 6.39 -11.80
C TYR A 198 -14.77 6.86 -13.03
N LEU A 199 -13.56 7.43 -12.83
CA LEU A 199 -12.71 7.89 -13.94
C LEU A 199 -12.33 6.74 -14.87
N CYS A 200 -11.70 5.68 -14.33
CA CYS A 200 -11.18 4.57 -15.12
C CYS A 200 -12.21 3.45 -15.25
N ILE A 201 -12.54 3.12 -16.50
CA ILE A 201 -13.53 2.09 -16.82
C ILE A 201 -12.83 0.92 -17.53
N GLY A 202 -12.88 -0.25 -16.91
CA GLY A 202 -12.45 -1.51 -17.51
C GLY A 202 -13.56 -2.19 -18.33
N GLN A 203 -13.29 -3.39 -18.81
CA GLN A 203 -14.27 -4.15 -19.62
C GLN A 203 -15.54 -4.56 -18.85
N ARG A 204 -15.46 -4.68 -17.53
CA ARG A 204 -16.55 -5.12 -16.65
C ARG A 204 -17.09 -4.01 -15.75
N GLY A 205 -16.86 -2.75 -16.07
CA GLY A 205 -17.23 -1.59 -15.26
C GLY A 205 -16.03 -0.88 -14.67
N ALA A 206 -16.14 -0.36 -13.44
CA ALA A 206 -15.04 0.35 -12.78
C ALA A 206 -13.75 -0.48 -12.71
N LEU A 207 -12.60 0.16 -12.92
CA LEU A 207 -11.32 -0.54 -12.92
C LEU A 207 -10.98 -1.04 -11.50
N GLU A 208 -10.60 -2.31 -11.39
CA GLU A 208 -10.19 -2.93 -10.12
C GLU A 208 -8.68 -2.83 -9.89
N ARG A 209 -8.27 -2.92 -8.62
CA ARG A 209 -6.83 -2.91 -8.23
C ARG A 209 -6.02 -4.00 -8.93
N ASN A 210 -6.58 -5.21 -9.05
CA ASN A 210 -5.89 -6.32 -9.71
C ASN A 210 -5.67 -6.04 -11.20
N ALA A 211 -6.63 -5.39 -11.88
CA ALA A 211 -6.47 -5.01 -13.28
C ALA A 211 -5.34 -3.97 -13.45
N VAL A 212 -5.20 -3.01 -12.54
CA VAL A 212 -4.06 -2.07 -12.54
C VAL A 212 -2.73 -2.80 -12.44
N ASN A 213 -2.61 -3.78 -11.52
CA ASN A 213 -1.41 -4.59 -11.37
C ASN A 213 -1.10 -5.40 -12.64
N LEU A 214 -2.11 -6.00 -13.26
CA LEU A 214 -1.95 -6.76 -14.51
C LEU A 214 -1.49 -5.85 -15.67
N ILE A 215 -2.04 -4.65 -15.77
CA ILE A 215 -1.62 -3.67 -16.77
C ILE A 215 -0.16 -3.27 -16.56
N LEU A 216 0.25 -2.93 -15.33
CA LEU A 216 1.62 -2.57 -15.01
C LEU A 216 2.59 -3.72 -15.27
N ASN A 217 2.24 -4.94 -14.87
CA ASN A 217 3.05 -6.13 -15.15
C ASN A 217 3.20 -6.38 -16.66
N LYS A 218 2.14 -6.18 -17.45
CA LYS A 218 2.20 -6.30 -18.91
C LYS A 218 3.24 -5.35 -19.51
N TYR A 219 3.26 -4.08 -19.09
CA TYR A 219 4.24 -3.11 -19.56
C TYR A 219 5.63 -3.37 -19.00
N GLY A 220 5.72 -3.74 -17.73
CA GLY A 220 6.98 -4.11 -17.09
C GLY A 220 7.67 -5.28 -17.81
N ASN A 221 6.93 -6.33 -18.14
CA ASN A 221 7.45 -7.49 -18.88
C ASN A 221 8.00 -7.11 -20.26
N ARG A 222 7.37 -6.15 -20.96
CA ARG A 222 7.84 -5.71 -22.27
C ARG A 222 9.17 -4.96 -22.24
N ILE A 223 9.47 -4.32 -21.13
CA ILE A 223 10.73 -3.59 -20.93
C ILE A 223 11.71 -4.36 -20.03
N ASN A 224 11.34 -5.58 -19.65
CA ASN A 224 12.10 -6.46 -18.74
C ASN A 224 12.41 -5.82 -17.36
N VAL A 225 11.41 -5.08 -16.81
CA VAL A 225 11.49 -4.41 -15.52
C VAL A 225 10.26 -4.74 -14.69
N LYS A 226 10.44 -5.09 -13.42
CA LYS A 226 9.31 -5.26 -12.50
C LYS A 226 8.71 -3.88 -12.21
N VAL A 227 7.43 -3.68 -12.53
CA VAL A 227 6.71 -2.41 -12.28
C VAL A 227 5.49 -2.66 -11.41
N THR A 228 5.38 -1.93 -10.30
CA THR A 228 4.22 -1.97 -9.40
C THR A 228 3.74 -0.56 -9.08
N PRO A 229 2.47 -0.37 -8.67
CA PRO A 229 1.98 0.94 -8.25
C PRO A 229 2.83 1.57 -7.12
N HIS A 230 3.30 0.74 -6.19
CA HIS A 230 4.17 1.19 -5.11
C HIS A 230 5.52 1.72 -5.61
N MET A 231 6.12 1.05 -6.60
CA MET A 231 7.38 1.51 -7.19
C MET A 231 7.21 2.86 -7.88
N LEU A 232 6.10 3.07 -8.62
CA LEU A 232 5.82 4.36 -9.25
C LEU A 232 5.68 5.48 -8.21
N ARG A 233 4.99 5.21 -7.12
CA ARG A 233 4.86 6.14 -6.00
C ARG A 233 6.20 6.42 -5.31
N HIS A 234 7.06 5.40 -5.10
CA HIS A 234 8.41 5.59 -4.57
C HIS A 234 9.28 6.39 -5.52
N THR A 235 9.18 6.16 -6.84
CA THR A 235 9.87 6.96 -7.85
C THR A 235 9.56 8.45 -7.70
N LEU A 236 8.28 8.81 -7.53
CA LEU A 236 7.89 10.20 -7.25
C LEU A 236 8.49 10.68 -5.92
N GLY A 237 8.39 9.89 -4.85
CA GLY A 237 8.93 10.26 -3.54
C GLY A 237 10.43 10.57 -3.59
N TYR A 238 11.23 9.74 -4.24
CA TYR A 238 12.68 9.97 -4.42
C TYR A 238 13.00 11.18 -5.30
N LYS A 239 12.16 11.46 -6.31
CA LYS A 239 12.35 12.68 -7.12
C LYS A 239 12.03 13.94 -6.33
N LEU A 240 10.96 13.91 -5.53
CA LEU A 240 10.54 15.05 -4.73
C LEU A 240 11.53 15.40 -3.61
N VAL A 241 12.15 14.40 -2.97
CA VAL A 241 13.04 14.65 -1.82
C VAL A 241 14.26 15.51 -2.19
N LYS A 242 14.66 15.51 -3.45
CA LYS A 242 15.78 16.33 -3.94
C LYS A 242 15.49 17.84 -3.96
N THR A 243 14.21 18.24 -4.02
CA THR A 243 13.82 19.63 -4.26
C THR A 243 12.66 20.13 -3.39
N THR A 244 12.10 19.27 -2.56
CA THR A 244 10.84 19.55 -1.85
C THR A 244 10.96 19.22 -0.36
N PRO A 245 10.52 20.09 0.55
CA PRO A 245 10.49 19.81 1.98
C PRO A 245 9.70 18.54 2.31
N LEU A 246 10.18 17.77 3.31
CA LEU A 246 9.60 16.48 3.69
C LEU A 246 8.11 16.57 4.08
N THR A 247 7.72 17.67 4.73
CA THR A 247 6.34 17.96 5.11
C THR A 247 5.42 18.08 3.91
N THR A 248 5.88 18.72 2.84
CA THR A 248 5.14 18.84 1.58
C THR A 248 5.02 17.48 0.88
N ILE A 249 6.09 16.68 0.88
CA ILE A 249 6.07 15.32 0.35
C ILE A 249 5.05 14.46 1.10
N GLN A 250 5.04 14.57 2.44
CA GLN A 250 4.07 13.88 3.29
C GLN A 250 2.62 14.23 2.92
N GLN A 251 2.33 15.50 2.69
CA GLN A 251 1.00 15.97 2.27
C GLN A 251 0.61 15.44 0.88
N ILE A 252 1.52 15.51 -0.11
CA ILE A 252 1.28 15.01 -1.46
C ILE A 252 0.98 13.51 -1.43
N LEU A 253 1.84 12.75 -0.77
CA LEU A 253 1.72 11.31 -0.71
C LEU A 253 0.60 10.85 0.25
N GLY A 254 0.18 11.66 1.22
CA GLY A 254 -0.83 11.28 2.23
C GLY A 254 -0.28 10.18 3.14
N HIS A 255 0.87 10.43 3.80
CA HIS A 255 1.42 9.56 4.81
C HIS A 255 0.92 9.99 6.19
N ASP A 256 0.24 9.09 6.90
CA ASP A 256 -0.26 9.35 8.25
C ASP A 256 0.89 9.50 9.29
N HIS A 257 2.05 8.90 9.00
CA HIS A 257 3.22 8.93 9.86
C HIS A 257 4.46 9.43 9.11
N VAL A 258 5.21 10.35 9.74
CA VAL A 258 6.48 10.87 9.23
C VAL A 258 7.49 9.75 8.95
N ALA A 259 7.50 8.70 9.78
CA ALA A 259 8.36 7.53 9.60
C ALA A 259 8.20 6.87 8.21
N THR A 260 7.00 6.94 7.60
CA THR A 260 6.77 6.41 6.24
C THR A 260 7.42 7.29 5.17
N THR A 261 7.61 8.58 5.43
CA THR A 261 8.27 9.50 4.50
C THR A 261 9.79 9.46 4.66
N ASN A 262 10.28 9.13 5.86
CA ASN A 262 11.72 9.01 6.16
C ASN A 262 12.42 7.92 5.33
N ILE A 263 11.70 6.97 4.74
CA ILE A 263 12.30 6.00 3.82
C ILE A 263 12.95 6.65 2.59
N TYR A 264 12.53 7.87 2.21
CA TYR A 264 13.10 8.64 1.10
C TYR A 264 14.31 9.46 1.52
N THR A 265 14.55 9.61 2.83
CA THR A 265 15.66 10.40 3.39
C THR A 265 16.85 9.53 3.80
N LEU A 266 16.82 8.23 3.50
CA LEU A 266 17.97 7.37 3.69
C LEU A 266 19.07 7.83 2.72
N THR A 267 19.93 8.71 3.24
CA THR A 267 21.09 9.25 2.55
C THR A 267 22.11 8.13 2.28
N THR A 268 22.62 8.08 1.06
CA THR A 268 23.80 7.27 0.77
C THR A 268 25.05 7.96 1.33
N GLN A 269 26.16 7.21 1.48
CA GLN A 269 27.44 7.83 1.83
C GLN A 269 27.85 8.93 0.82
N GLN A 270 27.45 8.77 -0.43
CA GLN A 270 27.71 9.72 -1.50
C GLN A 270 26.89 11.02 -1.29
N ASP A 271 25.60 10.91 -0.94
CA ASP A 271 24.77 12.09 -0.62
C ASP A 271 25.31 12.86 0.59
N MET A 272 25.84 12.14 1.61
CA MET A 272 26.48 12.77 2.76
C MET A 272 27.77 13.50 2.38
N ALA A 273 28.59 12.89 1.52
CA ALA A 273 29.82 13.51 1.04
C ALA A 273 29.54 14.77 0.21
N GLU A 274 28.55 14.72 -0.70
CA GLU A 274 28.12 15.88 -1.49
C GLU A 274 27.57 17.01 -0.59
N ALA A 275 26.75 16.67 0.39
CA ALA A 275 26.20 17.65 1.33
C ALA A 275 27.31 18.36 2.14
N LEU A 276 28.32 17.60 2.59
CA LEU A 276 29.45 18.17 3.33
C LEU A 276 30.38 19.01 2.44
N ALA A 277 30.53 18.62 1.17
CA ALA A 277 31.37 19.38 0.21
C ALA A 277 30.75 20.73 -0.18
N ASN A 278 29.45 20.89 -0.05
CA ASN A 278 28.71 22.10 -0.40
C ASN A 278 28.48 23.07 0.78
N ILE A 279 29.10 22.84 1.95
CA ILE A 279 29.04 23.77 3.08
C ILE A 279 30.01 24.92 2.82
N GLU A 280 29.49 26.11 2.62
CA GLU A 280 30.25 27.37 2.69
C GLU A 280 30.23 27.87 4.15
N TRP A 281 31.43 28.22 4.70
CA TRP A 281 31.62 28.72 6.08
C TRP A 281 31.65 30.23 6.12
#